data_65ae28480dad7d8588b43216f6a3f41f
#
_entry.id   65ae28480dad7d8588b43216f6a3f41f
#
_cell.length_a   1.000
_cell.length_b   1.000
_cell.length_c   1.000
_cell.angle_alpha   90.00
_cell.angle_beta   90.00
_cell.angle_gamma   90.00
#
_symmetry.space_group_name_H-M   'P 1'
#
loop_
_entity.id
_entity.type
_entity.pdbx_description
1 polymer ?
#
loop_
_entity_poly.entity_id
_entity_poly.type
_entity_poly.pdbx_seq_one_letter_code
_entity_poly.pdbx_strand_id
1 'polypeptide(L)'
;MQLPIYFFGDNHFQLSSSEKEDKKIEKFSQFLNAITNNSNQGTLFIMGDLFDYYFEYNNRTPEYHQKVFALLADVKNKGFDIHFVAGNHDYWIGKHFKSHVTESYLDDTVFTANNKKFYITHGDGILSWDK
;
A
#
# COMPACT_ATOMS: atom_id res chain seq x y z
N MET A 1 -13.45 -7.64 8.11
CA MET A 1 -12.46 -7.52 7.02
C MET A 1 -12.73 -8.60 5.99
N GLN A 2 -12.76 -8.23 4.72
CA GLN A 2 -13.09 -9.19 3.65
C GLN A 2 -11.95 -10.20 3.46
N LEU A 3 -12.29 -11.48 3.38
CA LEU A 3 -11.36 -12.56 3.06
C LEU A 3 -11.42 -12.87 1.56
N PRO A 4 -10.33 -13.31 0.94
CA PRO A 4 -9.00 -13.52 1.52
C PRO A 4 -8.25 -12.20 1.74
N ILE A 5 -7.20 -12.26 2.56
CA ILE A 5 -6.35 -11.11 2.86
C ILE A 5 -4.97 -11.36 2.25
N TYR A 6 -4.49 -10.38 1.47
CA TYR A 6 -3.17 -10.42 0.84
C TYR A 6 -2.30 -9.33 1.44
N PHE A 7 -1.05 -9.63 1.70
CA PHE A 7 -0.09 -8.71 2.31
C PHE A 7 1.02 -8.36 1.33
N PHE A 8 1.45 -7.10 1.38
CA PHE A 8 2.41 -6.57 0.44
C PHE A 8 3.10 -5.35 1.07
N GLY A 9 4.36 -5.10 0.73
CA GLY A 9 5.07 -3.94 1.27
C GLY A 9 6.49 -3.80 0.77
N ASP A 10 7.16 -2.74 1.21
CA ASP A 10 8.58 -2.47 0.96
C ASP A 10 8.95 -2.33 -0.52
N ASN A 11 8.09 -1.74 -1.33
CA ASN A 11 8.35 -1.55 -2.76
C ASN A 11 9.27 -0.40 -3.05
N HIS A 12 9.21 0.65 -2.24
CA HIS A 12 10.04 1.85 -2.42
C HIS A 12 9.95 2.41 -3.84
N PHE A 13 8.73 2.60 -4.36
CA PHE A 13 8.56 3.25 -5.65
C PHE A 13 9.16 4.65 -5.60
N GLN A 14 10.04 4.95 -6.56
CA GLN A 14 10.77 6.20 -6.56
C GLN A 14 9.97 7.35 -7.16
N LEU A 15 10.52 8.57 -7.08
CA LEU A 15 9.84 9.77 -7.56
C LEU A 15 9.76 9.85 -9.08
N SER A 16 10.72 9.25 -9.76
CA SER A 16 10.79 9.30 -11.22
C SER A 16 10.90 7.92 -11.83
N SER A 17 10.45 7.79 -13.08
CA SER A 17 10.52 6.52 -13.78
C SER A 17 11.97 6.20 -14.21
N SER A 18 12.25 4.91 -14.31
CA SER A 18 13.48 4.35 -14.84
C SER A 18 13.14 2.95 -15.29
N GLU A 19 14.08 2.30 -15.99
CA GLU A 19 13.89 0.90 -16.40
C GLU A 19 13.64 0.00 -15.19
N LYS A 20 14.39 0.22 -14.11
CA LYS A 20 14.22 -0.53 -12.87
C LYS A 20 12.83 -0.30 -12.26
N GLU A 21 12.36 0.95 -12.24
CA GLU A 21 11.05 1.29 -11.69
C GLU A 21 9.93 0.76 -12.55
N ASP A 22 10.08 0.77 -13.87
CA ASP A 22 9.10 0.19 -14.79
C ASP A 22 8.93 -1.31 -14.55
N LYS A 23 10.01 -2.02 -14.24
CA LYS A 23 9.95 -3.43 -13.87
C LYS A 23 9.22 -3.65 -12.55
N LYS A 24 9.42 -2.76 -11.58
CA LYS A 24 8.68 -2.83 -10.30
C LYS A 24 7.18 -2.65 -10.53
N ILE A 25 6.79 -1.67 -11.34
CA ILE A 25 5.39 -1.42 -11.69
C ILE A 25 4.80 -2.65 -12.38
N GLU A 26 5.52 -3.25 -13.30
CA GLU A 26 5.06 -4.46 -14.00
C GLU A 26 4.81 -5.61 -13.02
N LYS A 27 5.76 -5.85 -12.12
CA LYS A 27 5.60 -6.91 -11.11
C LYS A 27 4.43 -6.62 -10.17
N PHE A 28 4.26 -5.37 -9.77
CA PHE A 28 3.14 -4.96 -8.93
C PHE A 28 1.82 -5.20 -9.66
N SER A 29 1.73 -4.80 -10.93
CA SER A 29 0.55 -5.03 -11.75
C SER A 29 0.24 -6.53 -11.88
N GLN A 30 1.25 -7.37 -12.11
CA GLN A 30 1.09 -8.82 -12.19
C GLN A 30 0.56 -9.40 -10.87
N PHE A 31 1.09 -8.95 -9.73
CA PHE A 31 0.62 -9.38 -8.42
C PHE A 31 -0.85 -9.00 -8.22
N LEU A 32 -1.22 -7.75 -8.53
CA LEU A 32 -2.60 -7.28 -8.38
C LEU A 32 -3.55 -8.05 -9.29
N ASN A 33 -3.14 -8.32 -10.53
CA ASN A 33 -3.96 -9.12 -11.46
C ASN A 33 -4.14 -10.55 -10.94
N ALA A 34 -3.10 -11.14 -10.37
CA ALA A 34 -3.19 -12.49 -9.81
C ALA A 34 -4.20 -12.56 -8.68
N ILE A 35 -4.17 -11.62 -7.74
CA ILE A 35 -5.11 -11.65 -6.62
C ILE A 35 -6.54 -11.35 -7.04
N THR A 36 -6.75 -10.42 -7.98
CA THR A 36 -8.09 -10.06 -8.43
C THR A 36 -8.69 -11.11 -9.37
N ASN A 37 -7.86 -11.90 -10.05
CA ASN A 37 -8.34 -13.04 -10.82
C ASN A 37 -8.67 -14.25 -9.94
N ASN A 38 -8.02 -14.37 -8.79
CA ASN A 38 -8.21 -15.48 -7.88
C ASN A 38 -9.45 -15.34 -7.01
N SER A 39 -9.91 -14.10 -6.78
CA SER A 39 -11.03 -13.83 -5.88
C SER A 39 -11.84 -12.65 -6.39
N ASN A 40 -13.17 -12.69 -6.18
CA ASN A 40 -14.08 -11.60 -6.55
C ASN A 40 -14.08 -10.48 -5.53
N GLN A 41 -13.58 -10.74 -4.34
CA GLN A 41 -13.48 -9.78 -3.25
C GLN A 41 -12.30 -10.17 -2.35
N GLY A 42 -11.87 -9.27 -1.52
CA GLY A 42 -10.80 -9.52 -0.57
C GLY A 42 -10.28 -8.24 0.03
N THR A 43 -9.16 -8.34 0.73
CA THR A 43 -8.46 -7.22 1.32
C THR A 43 -6.99 -7.25 0.92
N LEU A 44 -6.51 -6.13 0.41
CA LEU A 44 -5.09 -5.93 0.16
C LEU A 44 -4.54 -5.08 1.31
N PHE A 45 -3.58 -5.62 2.04
CA PHE A 45 -2.94 -4.93 3.15
C PHE A 45 -1.55 -4.51 2.73
N ILE A 46 -1.33 -3.20 2.62
CA ILE A 46 -0.02 -2.63 2.26
C ILE A 46 0.70 -2.28 3.55
N MET A 47 1.85 -2.88 3.78
CA MET A 47 2.55 -2.86 5.05
C MET A 47 3.69 -1.83 5.10
N GLY A 48 3.47 -0.67 4.49
CA GLY A 48 4.40 0.44 4.56
C GLY A 48 5.46 0.45 3.47
N ASP A 49 6.11 1.60 3.34
CA ASP A 49 7.17 1.87 2.36
C ASP A 49 6.76 1.51 0.93
N LEU A 50 5.51 1.83 0.59
CA LEU A 50 5.05 1.71 -0.80
C LEU A 50 5.88 2.63 -1.70
N PHE A 51 6.16 3.83 -1.22
CA PHE A 51 6.98 4.82 -1.92
C PHE A 51 8.31 4.99 -1.19
N ASP A 52 9.36 5.26 -1.96
CA ASP A 52 10.67 5.56 -1.40
C ASP A 52 10.64 6.91 -0.66
N TYR A 53 9.95 7.89 -1.24
CA TYR A 53 9.67 9.17 -0.61
C TYR A 53 8.33 9.66 -1.13
N TYR A 54 7.39 9.95 -0.21
CA TYR A 54 6.05 10.39 -0.59
C TYR A 54 5.74 11.74 0.04
N PHE A 55 5.22 12.66 -0.77
CA PHE A 55 4.74 13.95 -0.31
C PHE A 55 3.56 14.41 -1.19
N GLU A 56 2.75 15.31 -0.63
CA GLU A 56 1.69 16.00 -1.37
C GLU A 56 1.90 17.49 -1.24
N TYR A 57 1.76 18.20 -2.36
CA TYR A 57 1.82 19.65 -2.39
C TYR A 57 0.66 20.18 -3.19
N ASN A 58 -0.16 21.06 -2.58
CA ASN A 58 -1.38 21.58 -3.20
C ASN A 58 -2.30 20.48 -3.77
N ASN A 59 -2.43 19.37 -3.02
CA ASN A 59 -3.20 18.18 -3.43
C ASN A 59 -2.67 17.51 -4.70
N ARG A 60 -1.37 17.72 -5.02
CA ARG A 60 -0.71 17.09 -6.15
C ARG A 60 0.36 16.13 -5.66
N THR A 61 0.58 15.09 -6.44
CA THR A 61 1.63 14.11 -6.17
C THR A 61 2.55 14.01 -7.39
N PRO A 62 3.77 13.46 -7.23
CA PRO A 62 4.62 13.22 -8.38
C PRO A 62 3.90 12.39 -9.45
N GLU A 63 4.08 12.77 -10.72
CA GLU A 63 3.37 12.14 -11.83
C GLU A 63 3.59 10.63 -11.88
N TYR A 64 4.81 10.19 -11.60
CA TYR A 64 5.11 8.76 -11.63
C TYR A 64 4.28 7.97 -10.61
N HIS A 65 3.97 8.55 -9.45
CA HIS A 65 3.15 7.91 -8.44
C HIS A 65 1.70 7.72 -8.89
N GLN A 66 1.23 8.49 -9.88
CA GLN A 66 -0.12 8.32 -10.41
C GLN A 66 -0.33 6.93 -11.02
N LYS A 67 0.71 6.32 -11.56
CA LYS A 67 0.63 4.95 -12.09
C LYS A 67 0.30 3.95 -10.98
N VAL A 68 0.92 4.13 -9.81
CA VAL A 68 0.65 3.28 -8.64
C VAL A 68 -0.79 3.48 -8.17
N PHE A 69 -1.24 4.72 -8.08
CA PHE A 69 -2.61 5.02 -7.67
C PHE A 69 -3.64 4.47 -8.64
N ALA A 70 -3.36 4.51 -9.94
CA ALA A 70 -4.26 3.94 -10.94
C ALA A 70 -4.44 2.42 -10.75
N LEU A 71 -3.36 1.73 -10.42
CA LEU A 71 -3.41 0.30 -10.14
C LEU A 71 -4.23 0.00 -8.88
N LEU A 72 -4.06 0.81 -7.84
CA LEU A 72 -4.83 0.66 -6.60
C LEU A 72 -6.32 0.94 -6.84
N ALA A 73 -6.64 1.97 -7.63
CA ALA A 73 -8.02 2.28 -7.98
C ALA A 73 -8.69 1.13 -8.71
N ASP A 74 -7.98 0.48 -9.62
CA ASP A 74 -8.49 -0.68 -10.34
C ASP A 74 -8.81 -1.84 -9.40
N VAL A 75 -7.95 -2.09 -8.42
CA VAL A 75 -8.16 -3.13 -7.41
C VAL A 75 -9.42 -2.83 -6.58
N LYS A 76 -9.59 -1.58 -6.15
CA LYS A 76 -10.81 -1.17 -5.42
C LYS A 76 -12.05 -1.38 -6.26
N ASN A 77 -12.00 -1.03 -7.53
CA ASN A 77 -13.15 -1.17 -8.45
C ASN A 77 -13.53 -2.65 -8.67
N LYS A 78 -12.59 -3.56 -8.45
CA LYS A 78 -12.84 -5.00 -8.55
C LYS A 78 -13.36 -5.62 -7.25
N GLY A 79 -13.68 -4.81 -6.26
CA GLY A 79 -14.32 -5.28 -5.03
C GLY A 79 -13.39 -5.51 -3.85
N PHE A 80 -12.14 -5.06 -3.92
CA PHE A 80 -11.17 -5.21 -2.83
C PHE A 80 -11.15 -3.98 -1.95
N ASP A 81 -11.03 -4.21 -0.65
CA ASP A 81 -10.65 -3.16 0.31
C ASP A 81 -9.14 -3.05 0.35
N ILE A 82 -8.65 -1.82 0.51
CA ILE A 82 -7.22 -1.56 0.62
C ILE A 82 -6.94 -0.93 1.98
N HIS A 83 -6.12 -1.59 2.78
CA HIS A 83 -5.65 -1.08 4.06
C HIS A 83 -4.17 -0.77 3.96
N PHE A 84 -3.76 0.37 4.52
CA PHE A 84 -2.38 0.84 4.43
C PHE A 84 -1.84 1.16 5.82
N VAL A 85 -0.71 0.58 6.17
CA VAL A 85 0.07 0.95 7.35
C VAL A 85 1.28 1.73 6.87
N ALA A 86 1.45 2.98 7.32
CA ALA A 86 2.55 3.82 6.89
C ALA A 86 3.88 3.26 7.39
N GLY A 87 4.88 3.27 6.50
CA GLY A 87 6.25 2.98 6.87
C GLY A 87 7.01 4.27 7.16
N ASN A 88 8.32 4.14 7.42
CA ASN A 88 9.15 5.31 7.71
C ASN A 88 9.36 6.21 6.48
N HIS A 89 9.24 5.66 5.26
CA HIS A 89 9.43 6.41 4.02
C HIS A 89 8.16 7.07 3.50
N ASP A 90 6.99 6.59 3.85
CA ASP A 90 5.70 7.14 3.39
C ASP A 90 4.78 7.51 4.54
N TYR A 91 5.35 8.02 5.62
CA TYR A 91 4.61 8.44 6.81
C TYR A 91 3.74 9.68 6.54
N TRP A 92 4.16 10.55 5.62
CA TRP A 92 3.51 11.84 5.37
C TRP A 92 2.44 11.72 4.28
N ILE A 93 1.42 10.90 4.54
CA ILE A 93 0.31 10.72 3.59
C ILE A 93 -0.75 11.80 3.83
N GLY A 94 -1.30 12.31 2.72
CA GLY A 94 -2.33 13.35 2.74
C GLY A 94 -3.65 12.87 2.16
N LYS A 95 -4.53 13.81 1.86
CA LYS A 95 -5.87 13.52 1.37
C LYS A 95 -5.88 12.74 0.07
N HIS A 96 -4.96 13.04 -0.84
CA HIS A 96 -4.91 12.36 -2.14
C HIS A 96 -4.62 10.86 -1.94
N PHE A 97 -3.60 10.55 -1.16
CA PHE A 97 -3.28 9.15 -0.86
C PHE A 97 -4.47 8.45 -0.18
N LYS A 98 -5.04 9.10 0.83
CA LYS A 98 -6.13 8.52 1.61
C LYS A 98 -7.37 8.24 0.77
N SER A 99 -7.57 9.00 -0.32
CA SER A 99 -8.69 8.76 -1.23
C SER A 99 -8.58 7.46 -2.02
N HIS A 100 -7.37 6.90 -2.11
CA HIS A 100 -7.10 5.66 -2.86
C HIS A 100 -7.07 4.40 -1.99
N VAL A 101 -7.26 4.55 -0.68
CA VAL A 101 -7.28 3.41 0.23
C VAL A 101 -8.59 3.39 1.02
N THR A 102 -8.98 2.23 1.52
CA THR A 102 -10.18 2.08 2.34
C THR A 102 -9.90 2.58 3.75
N GLU A 103 -8.75 2.27 4.30
CA GLU A 103 -8.33 2.65 5.65
C GLU A 103 -6.82 2.85 5.67
N SER A 104 -6.35 3.81 6.47
CA SER A 104 -4.92 4.07 6.63
C SER A 104 -4.55 4.19 8.10
N TYR A 105 -3.37 3.70 8.45
CA TYR A 105 -2.86 3.69 9.82
C TYR A 105 -1.45 4.27 9.81
N LEU A 106 -1.20 5.29 10.64
CA LEU A 106 0.13 5.88 10.77
C LEU A 106 1.04 5.06 11.67
N ASP A 107 0.46 4.21 12.50
CA ASP A 107 1.17 3.32 13.41
C ASP A 107 0.72 1.88 13.19
N ASP A 108 1.29 0.99 14.00
CA ASP A 108 0.90 -0.41 13.97
C ASP A 108 -0.60 -0.59 14.22
N THR A 109 -1.15 -1.64 13.68
CA THR A 109 -2.57 -1.94 13.86
C THR A 109 -2.78 -3.41 14.19
N VAL A 110 -3.93 -3.70 14.80
CA VAL A 110 -4.35 -5.05 15.15
C VAL A 110 -5.72 -5.29 14.56
N PHE A 111 -5.94 -6.45 13.98
CA PHE A 111 -7.26 -6.85 13.53
C PHE A 111 -7.48 -8.34 13.77
N THR A 112 -8.76 -8.74 13.76
CA THR A 112 -9.16 -10.13 13.90
C THR A 112 -9.81 -10.59 12.60
N ALA A 113 -9.38 -11.74 12.10
CA ALA A 113 -9.97 -12.37 10.94
C ALA A 113 -9.91 -13.89 11.09
N ASN A 114 -10.97 -14.58 10.73
CA ASN A 114 -11.06 -16.04 10.80
C ASN A 114 -10.68 -16.59 12.19
N ASN A 115 -11.16 -15.92 13.25
CA ASN A 115 -10.89 -16.25 14.66
C ASN A 115 -9.43 -16.14 15.08
N LYS A 116 -8.62 -15.43 14.29
CA LYS A 116 -7.20 -15.19 14.59
C LYS A 116 -6.95 -13.70 14.74
N LYS A 117 -6.07 -13.36 15.66
CA LYS A 117 -5.66 -11.98 15.90
C LYS A 117 -4.34 -11.72 15.16
N PHE A 118 -4.33 -10.63 14.37
CA PHE A 118 -3.15 -10.24 13.58
C PHE A 118 -2.62 -8.91 14.09
N TYR A 119 -1.33 -8.84 14.30
CA TYR A 119 -0.61 -7.62 14.63
C TYR A 119 0.21 -7.21 13.41
N ILE A 120 -0.06 -6.02 12.88
CA ILE A 120 0.57 -5.53 11.67
C ILE A 120 1.50 -4.37 12.03
N THR A 121 2.76 -4.50 11.66
CA THR A 121 3.77 -3.48 11.89
C THR A 121 4.73 -3.42 10.71
N HIS A 122 5.20 -2.22 10.39
CA HIS A 122 6.31 -2.07 9.44
C HIS A 122 7.64 -2.42 10.10
N GLY A 123 7.69 -2.34 11.45
CA GLY A 123 8.86 -2.72 12.21
C GLY A 123 9.79 -1.59 12.60
N ASP A 124 9.63 -0.40 12.01
CA ASP A 124 10.42 0.74 12.42
C ASP A 124 10.04 1.17 13.84
N GLY A 125 11.02 1.53 14.64
CA GLY A 125 10.79 1.92 16.01
C GLY A 125 10.66 0.78 17.02
N ILE A 126 10.72 -0.48 16.59
CA ILE A 126 10.75 -1.62 17.51
C ILE A 126 12.01 -1.57 18.37
N LEU A 127 13.15 -1.23 17.75
CA LEU A 127 14.39 -0.98 18.46
C LEU A 127 14.58 0.53 18.60
N SER A 128 15.10 0.97 19.75
CA SER A 128 15.17 2.39 20.06
C SER A 128 15.99 3.22 19.05
N TRP A 129 16.92 2.62 18.33
CA TRP A 129 17.72 3.31 17.33
C TRP A 129 17.10 3.31 15.92
N ASP A 130 15.97 2.68 15.71
CA ASP A 130 15.29 2.62 14.41
C ASP A 130 14.45 3.86 14.11
N LYS A 131 14.36 4.76 15.05
CA LYS A 131 13.49 5.93 14.92
C LYS A 131 14.15 7.09 14.22
#